data_00b93a66b089e179ca3f759c6257ec5b
#
_entry.id   00b93a66b089e179ca3f759c6257ec5b
#
_cell.length_a   1.000
_cell.length_b   1.000
_cell.length_c   1.000
_cell.angle_alpha   90.00
_cell.angle_beta   90.00
_cell.angle_gamma   90.00
#
_symmetry.space_group_name_H-M   'P 1'
#
loop_
_entity.id
_entity.type
_entity.pdbx_description
1 polymer ?
#
loop_
_entity_poly.entity_id
_entity_poly.type
_entity_poly.pdbx_seq_one_letter_code
_entity_poly.pdbx_strand_id
1 'polypeptide(L)'
;MGAKANLVNEFTAFSAGMDSVVIRHYVAGIIGGRTLDMTGFAGSVIKAGHIVIQNEEDETIFKPMPVSGGKYAALPEGFKYAGVVVCSKPASEALVGIMYSGEVNDVACPYPVDDIKDAIKAELPTLVFMHD
;
A
#
# COMPACT_ATOMS: atom_id res chain seq x y z
N MET A 1 27.92 -7.58 32.66
CA MET A 1 26.90 -7.97 32.14
C MET A 1 26.95 -7.89 30.76
N GLY A 2 26.73 -8.71 30.21
CA GLY A 2 26.84 -8.73 28.87
C GLY A 2 26.00 -7.73 28.18
N ALA A 3 26.41 -7.40 27.06
CA ALA A 3 25.62 -6.60 26.24
C ALA A 3 24.31 -7.28 26.13
N LYS A 4 23.27 -6.60 26.32
CA LYS A 4 22.04 -7.17 26.16
C LYS A 4 21.75 -7.31 24.75
N ALA A 5 22.61 -7.13 23.91
CA ALA A 5 22.41 -7.33 22.49
C ALA A 5 21.03 -6.95 22.08
N ASN A 6 20.39 -6.23 22.90
CA ASN A 6 19.07 -5.77 22.60
C ASN A 6 18.16 -6.86 22.11
N LEU A 7 18.14 -7.93 22.86
CA LEU A 7 17.22 -8.98 22.54
C LEU A 7 15.80 -8.60 22.85
N VAL A 8 15.62 -7.40 23.37
CA VAL A 8 14.29 -6.90 23.56
C VAL A 8 13.82 -6.40 22.22
N ASN A 9 13.13 -7.22 21.53
CA ASN A 9 12.50 -6.82 20.29
C ASN A 9 11.35 -5.93 20.62
N GLU A 10 11.32 -4.78 20.00
CA GLU A 10 10.12 -3.99 20.05
C GLU A 10 9.07 -4.74 19.28
N PHE A 11 8.14 -5.28 20.02
CA PHE A 11 7.12 -6.07 19.40
C PHE A 11 5.97 -5.16 18.96
N THR A 12 5.81 -4.99 17.67
CA THR A 12 4.69 -4.25 17.11
C THR A 12 3.63 -5.25 16.67
N ALA A 13 2.55 -5.31 17.40
CA ALA A 13 1.45 -6.19 17.05
C ALA A 13 0.49 -5.47 16.10
N PHE A 14 0.12 -6.12 15.02
CA PHE A 14 -0.91 -5.62 14.11
C PHE A 14 -1.62 -6.81 13.46
N SER A 15 -2.82 -6.56 12.96
CA SER A 15 -3.61 -7.59 12.31
C SER A 15 -3.39 -7.56 10.80
N ALA A 16 -3.02 -8.69 10.24
CA ALA A 16 -2.91 -8.89 8.80
C ALA A 16 -3.93 -9.93 8.31
N GLY A 17 -4.92 -10.26 9.14
CA GLY A 17 -5.87 -11.31 8.82
C GLY A 17 -6.74 -11.04 7.59
N MET A 18 -6.84 -9.78 7.18
CA MET A 18 -7.62 -9.42 6.00
C MET A 18 -6.81 -9.37 4.72
N ASP A 19 -5.50 -9.53 4.79
CA ASP A 19 -4.65 -9.39 3.60
C ASP A 19 -5.06 -10.34 2.47
N SER A 20 -5.37 -11.59 2.79
CA SER A 20 -5.80 -12.56 1.79
C SER A 20 -7.19 -12.31 1.25
N VAL A 21 -8.00 -11.51 1.96
CA VAL A 21 -9.33 -11.11 1.48
C VAL A 21 -9.19 -9.91 0.56
N VAL A 22 -8.31 -8.97 0.90
CA VAL A 22 -8.09 -7.76 0.11
C VAL A 22 -7.44 -8.10 -1.23
N ILE A 23 -6.37 -8.88 -1.21
CA ILE A 23 -5.68 -9.30 -2.44
C ILE A 23 -6.29 -10.63 -2.88
N ARG A 24 -7.21 -10.57 -3.82
CA ARG A 24 -7.93 -11.75 -4.30
C ARG A 24 -7.08 -12.62 -5.20
N HIS A 25 -6.30 -12.01 -6.07
CA HIS A 25 -5.45 -12.73 -7.00
C HIS A 25 -4.26 -11.87 -7.38
N TYR A 26 -3.08 -12.34 -7.06
CA TYR A 26 -1.85 -11.65 -7.42
C TYR A 26 -1.38 -12.16 -8.79
N VAL A 27 -1.21 -11.25 -9.73
CA VAL A 27 -0.70 -11.58 -11.06
C VAL A 27 0.73 -11.09 -11.22
N ALA A 28 0.97 -9.80 -10.98
CA ALA A 28 2.29 -9.23 -11.14
C ALA A 28 2.47 -7.99 -10.26
N GLY A 29 3.69 -7.76 -9.85
CA GLY A 29 4.05 -6.61 -9.07
C GLY A 29 5.50 -6.21 -9.27
N ILE A 30 5.93 -5.19 -8.56
CA ILE A 30 7.31 -4.72 -8.63
C ILE A 30 8.21 -5.74 -7.94
N ILE A 31 9.17 -6.27 -8.69
CA ILE A 31 10.09 -7.29 -8.18
C ILE A 31 10.89 -6.75 -7.01
N GLY A 32 10.88 -7.50 -5.89
CA GLY A 32 11.61 -7.15 -4.68
C GLY A 32 10.93 -6.12 -3.80
N GLY A 33 9.76 -5.63 -4.22
CA GLY A 33 9.05 -4.61 -3.48
C GLY A 33 9.78 -3.26 -3.46
N ARG A 34 9.26 -2.34 -2.66
CA ARG A 34 9.88 -1.02 -2.49
C ARG A 34 9.63 -0.52 -1.08
N THR A 35 10.60 0.21 -0.55
CA THR A 35 10.40 0.90 0.72
C THR A 35 9.65 2.20 0.45
N LEU A 36 8.55 2.38 1.13
CA LEU A 36 7.73 3.57 0.94
C LEU A 36 8.26 4.74 1.76
N ASP A 37 8.16 5.94 1.18
CA ASP A 37 8.37 7.17 1.92
C ASP A 37 7.13 7.44 2.75
N MET A 38 7.23 7.20 4.05
CA MET A 38 6.11 7.30 4.99
C MET A 38 5.96 8.68 5.61
N THR A 39 6.65 9.69 5.10
CA THR A 39 6.53 11.05 5.61
C THR A 39 5.08 11.52 5.53
N GLY A 40 4.53 11.92 6.67
CA GLY A 40 3.15 12.38 6.75
C GLY A 40 2.12 11.27 6.91
N PHE A 41 2.54 10.02 6.92
CA PHE A 41 1.61 8.91 7.13
C PHE A 41 1.18 8.87 8.60
N ALA A 42 -0.13 8.92 8.85
CA ALA A 42 -0.66 9.08 10.20
C ALA A 42 -0.81 7.78 10.98
N GLY A 43 -0.78 6.63 10.33
CA GLY A 43 -0.99 5.35 11.00
C GLY A 43 0.30 4.68 11.43
N SER A 44 0.17 3.63 12.25
CA SER A 44 1.29 2.78 12.65
C SER A 44 1.48 1.56 11.76
N VAL A 45 0.50 1.28 10.91
CA VAL A 45 0.51 0.12 10.01
C VAL A 45 -0.02 0.57 8.65
N ILE A 46 0.69 0.17 7.60
CA ILE A 46 0.13 0.30 6.25
C ILE A 46 -0.49 -1.03 5.88
N LYS A 47 -1.74 -1.00 5.46
CA LYS A 47 -2.54 -2.19 5.22
C LYS A 47 -2.49 -2.63 3.77
N ALA A 48 -2.64 -3.93 3.53
CA ALA A 48 -2.82 -4.46 2.18
C ALA A 48 -4.00 -3.76 1.50
N GLY A 49 -3.85 -3.46 0.24
CA GLY A 49 -4.86 -2.74 -0.53
C GLY A 49 -4.69 -1.23 -0.52
N HIS A 50 -3.80 -0.70 0.31
CA HIS A 50 -3.53 0.73 0.31
C HIS A 50 -2.91 1.12 -1.03
N ILE A 51 -3.44 2.16 -1.65
CA ILE A 51 -2.95 2.62 -2.95
C ILE A 51 -1.56 3.21 -2.80
N VAL A 52 -0.66 2.83 -3.69
CA VAL A 52 0.72 3.32 -3.72
C VAL A 52 0.90 4.22 -4.93
N ILE A 53 1.56 5.34 -4.73
CA ILE A 53 1.88 6.29 -5.79
C ILE A 53 3.39 6.41 -5.95
N GLN A 54 3.81 6.84 -7.13
CA GLN A 54 5.21 6.92 -7.51
C GLN A 54 5.47 8.30 -8.09
N ASN A 55 6.63 8.88 -7.75
CA ASN A 55 7.01 10.17 -8.30
C ASN A 55 7.31 10.04 -9.80
N GLU A 56 6.77 10.92 -10.61
CA GLU A 56 6.96 10.85 -12.06
C GLU A 56 8.36 11.23 -12.51
N GLU A 57 9.01 12.14 -11.79
CA GLU A 57 10.36 12.57 -12.13
C GLU A 57 11.42 11.66 -11.53
N ASP A 58 11.23 11.23 -10.28
CA ASP A 58 12.12 10.30 -9.62
C ASP A 58 11.37 9.01 -9.32
N GLU A 59 11.48 8.06 -10.23
CA GLU A 59 10.74 6.81 -10.15
C GLU A 59 11.24 5.87 -9.05
N THR A 60 12.24 6.26 -8.28
CA THR A 60 12.67 5.51 -7.09
C THR A 60 11.86 5.87 -5.85
N ILE A 61 11.09 6.96 -5.90
CA ILE A 61 10.29 7.41 -4.77
C ILE A 61 8.87 6.87 -4.86
N PHE A 62 8.52 6.01 -3.93
CA PHE A 62 7.17 5.47 -3.77
C PHE A 62 6.62 5.90 -2.42
N LYS A 63 5.36 6.21 -2.34
CA LYS A 63 4.72 6.57 -1.08
C LYS A 63 3.26 6.13 -1.07
N PRO A 64 2.68 5.97 0.13
CA PRO A 64 1.26 5.65 0.19
C PRO A 64 0.43 6.84 -0.28
N MET A 65 -0.68 6.56 -0.95
CA MET A 65 -1.62 7.59 -1.35
C MET A 65 -2.11 8.32 -0.10
N PRO A 66 -2.10 9.66 -0.10
CA PRO A 66 -2.54 10.43 1.06
C PRO A 66 -4.01 10.17 1.39
N VAL A 67 -4.32 10.20 2.68
CA VAL A 67 -5.67 9.98 3.20
C VAL A 67 -6.10 11.18 4.01
N SER A 68 -7.35 11.59 3.83
CA SER A 68 -7.94 12.70 4.58
C SER A 68 -9.41 12.42 4.83
N GLY A 69 -9.84 12.51 6.07
CA GLY A 69 -11.23 12.31 6.42
C GLY A 69 -11.76 10.90 6.15
N GLY A 70 -10.91 9.89 6.31
CA GLY A 70 -11.32 8.49 6.14
C GLY A 70 -11.38 8.03 4.69
N LYS A 71 -10.89 8.81 3.76
CA LYS A 71 -10.83 8.41 2.34
C LYS A 71 -9.58 8.98 1.69
N TYR A 72 -9.26 8.52 0.50
CA TYR A 72 -8.10 9.01 -0.21
C TYR A 72 -8.28 10.47 -0.60
N ALA A 73 -7.22 11.26 -0.39
CA ALA A 73 -7.17 12.64 -0.85
C ALA A 73 -6.89 12.66 -2.36
N ALA A 74 -6.83 13.85 -2.93
CA ALA A 74 -6.50 13.99 -4.33
C ALA A 74 -5.07 13.49 -4.60
N LEU A 75 -4.85 12.94 -5.80
CA LEU A 75 -3.50 12.51 -6.20
C LEU A 75 -2.58 13.73 -6.21
N PRO A 76 -1.47 13.68 -5.45
CA PRO A 76 -0.53 14.80 -5.45
C PRO A 76 0.04 15.08 -6.84
N GLU A 77 0.27 16.35 -7.13
CA GLU A 77 0.89 16.74 -8.38
C GLU A 77 2.28 16.13 -8.49
N GLY A 78 2.63 15.64 -9.66
CA GLY A 78 3.90 15.00 -9.90
C GLY A 78 3.97 13.54 -9.52
N PHE A 79 2.84 12.94 -9.17
CA PHE A 79 2.74 11.52 -8.83
C PHE A 79 1.78 10.80 -9.74
N LYS A 80 2.03 9.50 -9.91
CA LYS A 80 1.16 8.61 -10.66
C LYS A 80 0.86 7.38 -9.82
N TYR A 81 -0.20 6.66 -10.14
CA TYR A 81 -0.53 5.43 -9.44
C TYR A 81 0.48 4.34 -9.79
N ALA A 82 0.95 3.62 -8.77
CA ALA A 82 1.93 2.55 -8.96
C ALA A 82 1.33 1.16 -8.73
N GLY A 83 0.34 1.06 -7.86
CA GLY A 83 -0.27 -0.21 -7.53
C GLY A 83 -0.88 -0.20 -6.14
N VAL A 84 -0.98 -1.37 -5.55
CA VAL A 84 -1.50 -1.53 -4.18
C VAL A 84 -0.52 -2.34 -3.33
N VAL A 85 -0.56 -2.09 -2.04
CA VAL A 85 0.23 -2.86 -1.07
C VAL A 85 -0.31 -4.29 -1.00
N VAL A 86 0.58 -5.27 -1.06
CA VAL A 86 0.20 -6.69 -1.06
C VAL A 86 0.01 -7.24 0.34
N CYS A 87 0.91 -6.89 1.25
CA CYS A 87 0.87 -7.37 2.63
C CYS A 87 0.99 -6.21 3.60
N SER A 88 0.21 -6.25 4.68
CA SER A 88 0.29 -5.22 5.72
C SER A 88 1.66 -5.25 6.40
N LYS A 89 2.20 -4.08 6.67
CA LYS A 89 3.51 -3.90 7.30
C LYS A 89 3.46 -2.77 8.33
N PRO A 90 4.32 -2.81 9.34
CA PRO A 90 4.47 -1.66 10.23
C PRO A 90 4.96 -0.44 9.45
N ALA A 91 4.46 0.73 9.79
CA ALA A 91 4.88 1.96 9.13
C ALA A 91 6.37 2.24 9.29
N SER A 92 6.96 1.75 10.38
CA SER A 92 8.40 1.90 10.63
C SER A 92 9.27 1.00 9.74
N GLU A 93 8.67 0.00 9.10
CA GLU A 93 9.38 -0.93 8.23
C GLU A 93 8.54 -1.16 6.98
N ALA A 94 8.35 -0.09 6.23
CA ALA A 94 7.42 -0.08 5.10
C ALA A 94 8.05 -0.57 3.79
N LEU A 95 8.79 -1.67 3.84
CA LEU A 95 9.23 -2.37 2.66
C LEU A 95 8.08 -3.29 2.24
N VAL A 96 7.37 -2.91 1.20
CA VAL A 96 6.13 -3.58 0.80
C VAL A 96 6.23 -4.13 -0.62
N GLY A 97 5.50 -5.23 -0.85
CA GLY A 97 5.22 -5.66 -2.21
C GLY A 97 4.17 -4.73 -2.81
N ILE A 98 4.35 -4.38 -4.08
CA ILE A 98 3.42 -3.50 -4.79
C ILE A 98 2.89 -4.26 -6.00
N MET A 99 1.60 -4.51 -6.03
CA MET A 99 0.93 -5.22 -7.12
C MET A 99 0.33 -4.20 -8.09
N TYR A 100 0.69 -4.30 -9.35
CA TYR A 100 0.09 -3.45 -10.39
C TYR A 100 -0.81 -4.24 -11.35
N SER A 101 -0.87 -5.55 -11.19
CA SER A 101 -1.73 -6.41 -11.99
C SER A 101 -2.32 -7.50 -11.12
N GLY A 102 -3.62 -7.66 -11.13
CA GLY A 102 -4.32 -8.66 -10.34
C GLY A 102 -5.69 -8.19 -9.92
N GLU A 103 -6.27 -8.88 -8.93
CA GLU A 103 -7.60 -8.58 -8.43
C GLU A 103 -7.55 -8.13 -6.98
N VAL A 104 -8.20 -7.02 -6.70
CA VAL A 104 -8.30 -6.44 -5.36
C VAL A 104 -9.77 -6.37 -4.96
N ASN A 105 -10.08 -6.79 -3.74
CA ASN A 105 -11.43 -6.66 -3.20
C ASN A 105 -11.63 -5.21 -2.76
N ASP A 106 -12.39 -4.46 -3.54
CA ASP A 106 -12.59 -3.04 -3.30
C ASP A 106 -13.35 -2.74 -2.01
N VAL A 107 -14.20 -3.66 -1.59
CA VAL A 107 -14.97 -3.50 -0.34
C VAL A 107 -14.08 -3.73 0.88
N ALA A 108 -13.09 -4.60 0.77
CA ALA A 108 -12.21 -4.93 1.89
C ALA A 108 -10.98 -4.01 1.98
N CYS A 109 -10.79 -3.10 1.04
CA CYS A 109 -9.67 -2.16 1.08
C CYS A 109 -9.74 -1.28 2.32
N PRO A 110 -8.58 -0.81 2.82
CA PRO A 110 -8.54 0.02 4.02
C PRO A 110 -9.30 1.34 3.88
N TYR A 111 -9.42 1.85 2.66
CA TYR A 111 -10.18 3.06 2.36
C TYR A 111 -10.97 2.88 1.09
N PRO A 112 -12.13 3.57 0.96
CA PRO A 112 -12.93 3.47 -0.26
C PRO A 112 -12.16 3.90 -1.50
N VAL A 113 -12.33 3.15 -2.59
CA VAL A 113 -11.67 3.46 -3.87
C VAL A 113 -12.66 3.94 -4.93
N ASP A 114 -13.93 4.05 -4.58
CA ASP A 114 -14.99 4.34 -5.57
C ASP A 114 -14.71 5.62 -6.37
N ASP A 115 -14.24 6.66 -5.71
CA ASP A 115 -14.00 7.96 -6.36
C ASP A 115 -12.78 7.96 -7.27
N ILE A 116 -11.85 7.04 -7.07
CA ILE A 116 -10.58 7.02 -7.81
C ILE A 116 -10.42 5.78 -8.68
N LYS A 117 -11.38 4.88 -8.65
CA LYS A 117 -11.32 3.60 -9.37
C LYS A 117 -11.07 3.79 -10.87
N ASP A 118 -11.78 4.71 -11.48
CA ASP A 118 -11.63 4.95 -12.92
C ASP A 118 -10.28 5.54 -13.27
N ALA A 119 -9.78 6.44 -12.44
CA ALA A 119 -8.46 7.04 -12.65
C ALA A 119 -7.35 6.00 -12.50
N ILE A 120 -7.47 5.11 -11.51
CA ILE A 120 -6.51 4.02 -11.34
C ILE A 120 -6.56 3.09 -12.53
N LYS A 121 -7.74 2.75 -13.02
CA LYS A 121 -7.88 1.86 -14.16
C LYS A 121 -7.26 2.43 -15.42
N ALA A 122 -7.31 3.74 -15.60
CA ALA A 122 -6.71 4.40 -16.75
C ALA A 122 -5.19 4.24 -16.77
N GLU A 123 -4.55 4.27 -15.60
CA GLU A 123 -3.09 4.14 -15.49
C GLU A 123 -2.64 2.70 -15.28
N LEU A 124 -3.46 1.89 -14.61
CA LEU A 124 -3.15 0.49 -14.29
C LEU A 124 -4.30 -0.41 -14.79
N PRO A 125 -4.41 -0.60 -16.10
CA PRO A 125 -5.57 -1.29 -16.69
C PRO A 125 -5.68 -2.77 -16.30
N THR A 126 -4.59 -3.38 -15.84
CA THR A 126 -4.62 -4.78 -15.42
C THR A 126 -4.87 -4.96 -13.92
N LEU A 127 -5.05 -3.88 -13.18
CA LEU A 127 -5.44 -3.92 -11.79
C LEU A 127 -6.97 -3.80 -11.72
N VAL A 128 -7.62 -4.85 -11.25
CA VAL A 128 -9.08 -4.95 -11.24
C VAL A 128 -9.59 -4.87 -9.82
N PHE A 129 -10.51 -3.95 -9.57
CA PHE A 129 -11.21 -3.86 -8.29
C PHE A 129 -12.55 -4.56 -8.45
N MET A 130 -12.78 -5.58 -7.64
CA MET A 130 -14.01 -6.34 -7.71
C MET A 130 -14.30 -7.03 -6.38
N HIS A 131 -15.54 -7.42 -6.18
CA HIS A 131 -15.97 -8.20 -5.02
C HIS A 131 -17.11 -9.14 -5.43
N ASP A 132 -17.35 -10.12 -4.61
CA ASP A 132 -18.45 -11.08 -4.86
C ASP A 132 -19.79 -10.51 -4.43
#